data_7bafb9e6e59e9dc4a743efe6a3059147
#
_entry.id   7bafb9e6e59e9dc4a743efe6a3059147
#
_cell.length_a   1.000
_cell.length_b   1.000
_cell.length_c   1.000
_cell.angle_alpha   90.00
_cell.angle_beta   90.00
_cell.angle_gamma   90.00
#
_symmetry.space_group_name_H-M   'P 1'
#
loop_
_entity.id
_entity.type
_entity.pdbx_description
1 polymer ?
#
loop_
_entity_poly.entity_id
_entity_poly.type
_entity_poly.pdbx_seq_one_letter_code
_entity_poly.pdbx_strand_id
1 'polypeptide(L)'
;MADTAVPNIVTAVLADYRGYDTMFETTVIFAAGLACFFLLRSFSRKKRNERLFRHISTGIILNIKEGGKIPDDPAKFERIDSIWTPYDLVIKTTCRLVIPSIQIFALYVIAHGHHSPGGGFQGGVILGASIILLAISNDLRSTLRRMSEKVSAIMAATGVLIYAGTGFLCLLLGAAFLDYKALEPILRSGVIMAHSHGILIVEIGVGLAVMAVMIWLYYNISSAGKHDEGL
;
A
#
# COMPACT_ATOMS: atom_id res chain seq x y z
N MET A 1 27.37 6.06 14.25
CA MET A 1 26.61 5.57 15.41
C MET A 1 26.44 6.62 16.51
N ALA A 2 27.45 7.40 16.84
CA ALA A 2 27.31 8.43 17.87
C ALA A 2 26.34 9.58 17.50
N ASP A 3 26.25 9.91 16.22
CA ASP A 3 25.50 11.08 15.74
C ASP A 3 24.02 10.80 15.45
N THR A 4 23.68 9.59 15.00
CA THR A 4 22.33 9.24 14.55
C THR A 4 21.57 8.35 15.51
N ALA A 5 22.26 7.71 16.49
CA ALA A 5 21.72 6.68 17.38
C ALA A 5 21.02 5.50 16.67
N VAL A 6 21.31 5.31 15.38
CA VAL A 6 20.77 4.23 14.55
C VAL A 6 21.90 3.26 14.21
N PRO A 7 21.86 2.01 14.73
CA PRO A 7 22.87 0.98 14.46
C PRO A 7 22.96 0.56 12.99
N ASN A 8 21.84 0.62 12.26
CA ASN A 8 21.79 0.27 10.86
C ASN A 8 22.35 1.39 9.98
N ILE A 9 23.52 1.16 9.40
CA ILE A 9 24.19 2.13 8.51
C ILE A 9 23.33 2.47 7.30
N VAL A 10 22.63 1.50 6.71
CA VAL A 10 21.79 1.72 5.53
C VAL A 10 20.66 2.71 5.85
N THR A 11 19.96 2.51 6.95
CA THR A 11 18.92 3.43 7.41
C THR A 11 19.48 4.82 7.72
N ALA A 12 20.62 4.90 8.41
CA ALA A 12 21.27 6.17 8.71
C ALA A 12 21.66 6.92 7.42
N VAL A 13 22.20 6.23 6.41
CA VAL A 13 22.55 6.84 5.13
C VAL A 13 21.33 7.31 4.38
N LEU A 14 20.30 6.47 4.22
CA LEU A 14 19.15 6.76 3.39
C LEU A 14 18.18 7.79 4.02
N ALA A 15 18.01 7.76 5.34
CA ALA A 15 17.06 8.64 6.00
C ALA A 15 17.67 9.96 6.52
N ASP A 16 18.98 9.99 6.74
CA ASP A 16 19.69 11.15 7.29
C ASP A 16 20.63 11.77 6.24
N TYR A 17 21.77 11.10 5.93
CA TYR A 17 22.78 11.68 5.02
C TYR A 17 22.27 11.89 3.58
N ARG A 18 21.40 11.02 3.11
CA ARG A 18 20.78 11.07 1.77
C ARG A 18 19.25 11.19 1.84
N GLY A 19 18.72 11.83 2.88
CA GLY A 19 17.28 11.96 3.10
C GLY A 19 16.52 12.62 1.95
N TYR A 20 17.14 13.53 1.21
CA TYR A 20 16.56 14.09 -0.01
C TYR A 20 16.31 13.05 -1.09
N ASP A 21 17.24 12.11 -1.30
CA ASP A 21 17.09 11.05 -2.30
C ASP A 21 15.89 10.20 -1.97
N THR A 22 15.75 9.75 -0.74
CA THR A 22 14.61 8.94 -0.28
C THR A 22 13.28 9.70 -0.36
N MET A 23 13.28 11.01 -0.08
CA MET A 23 12.09 11.84 -0.28
C MET A 23 11.68 11.87 -1.76
N PHE A 24 12.64 12.06 -2.67
CA PHE A 24 12.36 12.07 -4.11
C PHE A 24 11.95 10.69 -4.61
N GLU A 25 12.56 9.59 -4.13
CA GLU A 25 12.14 8.23 -4.45
C GLU A 25 10.67 7.99 -4.07
N THR A 26 10.27 8.39 -2.86
CA THR A 26 8.89 8.25 -2.38
C THR A 26 7.93 9.10 -3.22
N THR A 27 8.34 10.30 -3.61
CA THR A 27 7.56 11.21 -4.46
C THR A 27 7.41 10.66 -5.88
N VAL A 28 8.48 10.10 -6.46
CA VAL A 28 8.45 9.49 -7.81
C VAL A 28 7.55 8.27 -7.84
N ILE A 29 7.59 7.41 -6.82
CA ILE A 29 6.68 6.25 -6.71
C ILE A 29 5.21 6.72 -6.66
N PHE A 30 4.92 7.76 -5.88
CA PHE A 30 3.58 8.34 -5.83
C PHE A 30 3.15 8.94 -7.18
N ALA A 31 4.05 9.68 -7.86
CA ALA A 31 3.80 10.25 -9.19
C ALA A 31 3.57 9.16 -10.24
N ALA A 32 4.31 8.04 -10.17
CA ALA A 32 4.10 6.87 -11.04
C ALA A 32 2.72 6.24 -10.81
N GLY A 33 2.28 6.12 -9.56
CA GLY A 33 0.94 5.68 -9.21
C GLY A 33 -0.14 6.56 -9.82
N LEU A 34 0.00 7.89 -9.71
CA LEU A 34 -0.88 8.87 -10.33
C LEU A 34 -0.89 8.76 -11.86
N ALA A 35 0.27 8.64 -12.49
CA ALA A 35 0.38 8.53 -13.94
C ALA A 35 -0.34 7.27 -14.47
N CYS A 36 -0.13 6.11 -13.84
CA CYS A 36 -0.83 4.87 -14.17
C CYS A 36 -2.34 5.01 -14.00
N PHE A 37 -2.79 5.62 -12.93
CA PHE A 37 -4.21 5.88 -12.68
C PHE A 37 -4.84 6.70 -13.81
N PHE A 38 -4.24 7.84 -14.19
CA PHE A 38 -4.76 8.68 -15.25
C PHE A 38 -4.71 8.00 -16.62
N LEU A 39 -3.62 7.30 -16.94
CA LEU A 39 -3.48 6.58 -18.20
C LEU A 39 -4.55 5.50 -18.35
N LEU A 40 -4.70 4.62 -17.37
CA LEU A 40 -5.64 3.51 -17.45
C LEU A 40 -7.09 4.00 -17.49
N ARG A 41 -7.44 5.03 -16.75
CA ARG A 41 -8.80 5.62 -16.80
C ARG A 41 -9.09 6.38 -18.09
N SER A 42 -8.10 7.07 -18.65
CA SER A 42 -8.26 7.80 -19.91
C SER A 42 -8.52 6.86 -21.09
N PHE A 43 -7.88 5.69 -21.13
CA PHE A 43 -8.05 4.70 -22.21
C PHE A 43 -9.26 3.78 -22.02
N SER A 44 -9.87 3.75 -20.85
CA SER A 44 -10.97 2.81 -20.51
C SER A 44 -12.33 3.30 -21.03
N ARG A 45 -12.49 3.47 -22.35
CA ARG A 45 -13.78 3.89 -22.98
C ARG A 45 -14.73 2.76 -23.37
N LYS A 46 -14.32 1.48 -23.30
CA LYS A 46 -15.17 0.37 -23.77
C LYS A 46 -15.91 -0.27 -22.59
N LYS A 47 -17.23 -0.06 -22.51
CA LYS A 47 -18.11 -0.77 -21.57
C LYS A 47 -17.98 -2.27 -21.76
N ARG A 48 -17.58 -3.00 -20.74
CA ARG A 48 -17.69 -4.44 -20.69
C ARG A 48 -19.02 -4.77 -20.01
N ASN A 49 -20.03 -5.06 -20.81
CA ASN A 49 -21.40 -5.29 -20.33
C ASN A 49 -21.63 -6.71 -19.81
N GLU A 50 -20.57 -7.49 -19.65
CA GLU A 50 -20.64 -8.86 -19.15
C GLU A 50 -20.48 -8.90 -17.64
N ARG A 51 -21.41 -9.57 -16.96
CA ARG A 51 -21.38 -9.75 -15.50
C ARG A 51 -21.21 -11.22 -15.19
N LEU A 52 -20.18 -11.52 -14.42
CA LEU A 52 -19.85 -12.90 -14.00
C LEU A 52 -20.40 -13.15 -12.59
N PHE A 53 -21.11 -14.25 -12.43
CA PHE A 53 -21.60 -14.73 -11.16
C PHE A 53 -21.14 -16.17 -10.93
N ARG A 54 -20.66 -16.46 -9.72
CA ARG A 54 -20.30 -17.81 -9.31
C ARG A 54 -21.37 -18.35 -8.37
N HIS A 55 -21.84 -19.56 -8.64
CA HIS A 55 -22.69 -20.29 -7.71
C HIS A 55 -21.82 -20.85 -6.56
N ILE A 56 -22.13 -20.47 -5.31
CA ILE A 56 -21.25 -20.71 -4.15
C ILE A 56 -21.05 -22.20 -3.87
N SER A 57 -22.09 -23.03 -4.03
CA SER A 57 -22.01 -24.47 -3.70
C SER A 57 -21.42 -25.33 -4.82
N THR A 58 -21.62 -24.96 -6.08
CA THR A 58 -21.19 -25.79 -7.23
C THR A 58 -19.98 -25.22 -7.95
N GLY A 59 -19.56 -23.97 -7.67
CA GLY A 59 -18.47 -23.30 -8.37
C GLY A 59 -18.77 -22.91 -9.82
N ILE A 60 -19.99 -23.18 -10.33
CA ILE A 60 -20.35 -22.86 -11.72
C ILE A 60 -20.35 -21.36 -11.94
N ILE A 61 -19.69 -20.92 -13.02
CA ILE A 61 -19.60 -19.51 -13.39
C ILE A 61 -20.64 -19.22 -14.47
N LEU A 62 -21.54 -18.27 -14.16
CA LEU A 62 -22.53 -17.74 -15.10
C LEU A 62 -22.02 -16.44 -15.71
N ASN A 63 -21.94 -16.38 -17.03
CA ASN A 63 -21.65 -15.14 -17.76
C ASN A 63 -22.98 -14.55 -18.25
N ILE A 64 -23.40 -13.44 -17.63
CA ILE A 64 -24.66 -12.77 -17.98
C ILE A 64 -24.35 -11.63 -18.92
N LYS A 65 -24.81 -11.76 -20.17
CA LYS A 65 -24.72 -10.71 -21.19
C LYS A 65 -25.70 -9.56 -20.89
N GLU A 66 -25.51 -8.45 -21.57
CA GLU A 66 -26.38 -7.27 -21.49
C GLU A 66 -27.85 -7.63 -21.70
N GLY A 67 -28.73 -7.24 -20.77
CA GLY A 67 -30.16 -7.59 -20.78
C GLY A 67 -30.51 -8.93 -20.12
N GLY A 68 -29.55 -9.72 -19.70
CA GLY A 68 -29.78 -10.98 -18.97
C GLY A 68 -30.27 -10.76 -17.53
N LYS A 69 -31.12 -11.68 -17.04
CA LYS A 69 -31.66 -11.61 -15.67
C LYS A 69 -30.55 -11.88 -14.64
N ILE A 70 -30.36 -10.94 -13.72
CA ILE A 70 -29.38 -11.05 -12.66
C ILE A 70 -29.92 -12.00 -11.58
N PRO A 71 -29.11 -12.93 -11.02
CA PRO A 71 -29.55 -13.76 -9.90
C PRO A 71 -29.83 -12.88 -8.66
N ASP A 72 -31.04 -12.97 -8.12
CA ASP A 72 -31.49 -12.15 -6.99
C ASP A 72 -31.08 -12.72 -5.62
N ASP A 73 -30.53 -13.94 -5.57
CA ASP A 73 -30.21 -14.62 -4.31
C ASP A 73 -28.71 -14.47 -3.96
N PRO A 74 -28.35 -13.50 -3.09
CA PRO A 74 -26.95 -13.26 -2.69
C PRO A 74 -26.38 -14.39 -1.84
N ALA A 75 -27.21 -15.30 -1.30
CA ALA A 75 -26.75 -16.46 -0.54
C ALA A 75 -26.23 -17.58 -1.46
N LYS A 76 -26.69 -17.64 -2.70
CA LYS A 76 -26.31 -18.68 -3.67
C LYS A 76 -25.33 -18.22 -4.72
N PHE A 77 -25.32 -16.93 -5.05
CA PHE A 77 -24.51 -16.38 -6.13
C PHE A 77 -23.62 -15.24 -5.64
N GLU A 78 -22.34 -15.39 -5.90
CA GLU A 78 -21.32 -14.35 -5.67
C GLU A 78 -20.89 -13.75 -7.01
N ARG A 79 -20.91 -12.42 -7.13
CA ARG A 79 -20.38 -11.75 -8.32
C ARG A 79 -18.86 -11.77 -8.29
N ILE A 80 -18.23 -12.20 -9.38
CA ILE A 80 -16.78 -12.30 -9.54
C ILE A 80 -16.27 -11.38 -10.64
N ASP A 81 -14.99 -11.01 -10.59
CA ASP A 81 -14.38 -10.07 -11.53
C ASP A 81 -13.76 -10.77 -12.74
N SER A 82 -13.37 -12.04 -12.61
CA SER A 82 -12.67 -12.78 -13.64
C SER A 82 -12.95 -14.27 -13.57
N ILE A 83 -13.05 -14.90 -14.76
CA ILE A 83 -13.13 -16.36 -14.91
C ILE A 83 -11.83 -17.04 -14.42
N TRP A 84 -10.72 -16.31 -14.42
CA TRP A 84 -9.38 -16.80 -14.06
C TRP A 84 -9.11 -16.87 -12.57
N THR A 85 -10.02 -16.43 -11.71
CA THR A 85 -9.91 -16.70 -10.28
C THR A 85 -10.41 -18.13 -10.02
N PRO A 86 -9.54 -19.15 -10.02
CA PRO A 86 -9.97 -20.49 -9.71
C PRO A 86 -10.52 -20.50 -8.28
N TYR A 87 -11.70 -21.08 -8.10
CA TYR A 87 -12.22 -21.37 -6.77
C TYR A 87 -11.41 -22.54 -6.21
N ASP A 88 -10.20 -22.24 -5.76
CA ASP A 88 -9.36 -23.22 -5.08
C ASP A 88 -9.47 -22.96 -3.58
N LEU A 89 -10.21 -23.82 -2.91
CA LEU A 89 -10.37 -23.77 -1.46
C LEU A 89 -9.01 -23.86 -0.74
N VAL A 90 -8.05 -24.58 -1.32
CA VAL A 90 -6.71 -24.77 -0.76
C VAL A 90 -5.97 -23.43 -0.80
N ILE A 91 -5.95 -22.76 -1.95
CA ILE A 91 -5.32 -21.43 -2.09
C ILE A 91 -5.96 -20.43 -1.14
N LYS A 92 -7.29 -20.36 -1.11
CA LYS A 92 -8.03 -19.43 -0.25
C LYS A 92 -7.73 -19.65 1.24
N THR A 93 -7.71 -20.92 1.67
CA THR A 93 -7.44 -21.28 3.07
C THR A 93 -5.99 -21.00 3.46
N THR A 94 -5.05 -21.38 2.59
CA THR A 94 -3.62 -21.14 2.82
C THR A 94 -3.31 -19.64 2.89
N CYS A 95 -3.82 -18.85 1.94
CA CYS A 95 -3.63 -17.41 1.95
C CYS A 95 -4.24 -16.74 3.18
N ARG A 96 -5.41 -17.20 3.63
CA ARG A 96 -6.06 -16.72 4.85
C ARG A 96 -5.18 -16.88 6.10
N LEU A 97 -4.38 -17.95 6.16
CA LEU A 97 -3.45 -18.21 7.26
C LEU A 97 -2.14 -17.43 7.11
N VAL A 98 -1.60 -17.38 5.88
CA VAL A 98 -0.28 -16.80 5.60
C VAL A 98 -0.30 -15.27 5.59
N ILE A 99 -1.35 -14.64 5.07
CA ILE A 99 -1.44 -13.17 4.95
C ILE A 99 -1.23 -12.45 6.29
N PRO A 100 -1.89 -12.82 7.41
CA PRO A 100 -1.65 -12.16 8.68
C PRO A 100 -0.20 -12.28 9.16
N SER A 101 0.44 -13.43 8.92
CA SER A 101 1.85 -13.64 9.27
C SER A 101 2.77 -12.74 8.46
N ILE A 102 2.52 -12.56 7.16
CA ILE A 102 3.25 -11.62 6.30
C ILE A 102 3.06 -10.19 6.80
N GLN A 103 1.85 -9.80 7.19
CA GLN A 103 1.57 -8.46 7.71
C GLN A 103 2.30 -8.17 9.02
N ILE A 104 2.29 -9.12 9.96
CA ILE A 104 3.04 -9.00 11.21
C ILE A 104 4.54 -8.89 10.93
N PHE A 105 5.06 -9.72 10.03
CA PHE A 105 6.47 -9.67 9.63
C PHE A 105 6.83 -8.33 8.98
N ALA A 106 5.97 -7.79 8.12
CA ALA A 106 6.20 -6.49 7.49
C ALA A 106 6.24 -5.35 8.51
N LEU A 107 5.33 -5.35 9.50
CA LEU A 107 5.34 -4.39 10.60
C LEU A 107 6.61 -4.51 11.44
N TYR A 108 7.05 -5.75 11.69
CA TYR A 108 8.34 -6.01 12.34
C TYR A 108 9.51 -5.40 11.56
N VAL A 109 9.54 -5.58 10.23
CA VAL A 109 10.60 -5.03 9.36
C VAL A 109 10.63 -3.49 9.42
N ILE A 110 9.48 -2.83 9.43
CA ILE A 110 9.40 -1.36 9.59
C ILE A 110 9.90 -0.95 10.97
N ALA A 111 9.41 -1.57 12.02
CA ALA A 111 9.73 -1.20 13.40
C ALA A 111 11.19 -1.47 13.76
N HIS A 112 11.83 -2.47 13.14
CA HIS A 112 13.21 -2.86 13.38
C HIS A 112 14.21 -2.32 12.34
N GLY A 113 13.79 -1.44 11.43
CA GLY A 113 14.65 -0.81 10.42
C GLY A 113 15.89 -0.12 11.01
N HIS A 114 15.81 0.35 12.26
CA HIS A 114 16.94 0.94 12.99
C HIS A 114 18.04 -0.06 13.38
N HIS A 115 17.70 -1.33 13.57
CA HIS A 115 18.58 -2.34 14.16
C HIS A 115 18.94 -3.47 13.19
N SER A 116 18.13 -3.70 12.17
CA SER A 116 18.29 -4.81 11.22
C SER A 116 18.23 -4.35 9.76
N PRO A 117 18.71 -5.16 8.80
CA PRO A 117 18.46 -4.91 7.40
C PRO A 117 16.96 -4.86 7.12
N GLY A 118 16.49 -3.72 6.63
CA GLY A 118 15.07 -3.47 6.42
C GLY A 118 14.79 -1.97 6.49
N GLY A 119 13.55 -1.61 6.70
CA GLY A 119 13.11 -0.24 6.85
C GLY A 119 11.73 -0.03 6.23
N GLY A 120 11.33 1.23 6.15
CA GLY A 120 10.02 1.62 5.63
C GLY A 120 9.72 1.10 4.24
N PHE A 121 10.68 1.20 3.31
CA PHE A 121 10.48 0.77 1.93
C PHE A 121 10.21 -0.75 1.83
N GLN A 122 11.09 -1.58 2.38
CA GLN A 122 10.94 -3.04 2.34
C GLN A 122 9.68 -3.50 3.07
N GLY A 123 9.43 -2.98 4.26
CA GLY A 123 8.21 -3.28 5.00
C GLY A 123 6.95 -2.84 4.27
N GLY A 124 6.98 -1.68 3.60
CA GLY A 124 5.89 -1.19 2.74
C GLY A 124 5.60 -2.12 1.57
N VAL A 125 6.64 -2.60 0.88
CA VAL A 125 6.50 -3.59 -0.21
C VAL A 125 5.86 -4.87 0.29
N ILE A 126 6.32 -5.43 1.42
CA ILE A 126 5.79 -6.67 1.99
C ILE A 126 4.33 -6.49 2.42
N LEU A 127 3.97 -5.36 3.05
CA LEU A 127 2.57 -5.03 3.38
C LEU A 127 1.70 -4.93 2.12
N GLY A 128 2.15 -4.20 1.10
CA GLY A 128 1.46 -4.08 -0.17
C GLY A 128 1.24 -5.43 -0.84
N ALA A 129 2.28 -6.26 -0.90
CA ALA A 129 2.20 -7.61 -1.45
C ALA A 129 1.19 -8.49 -0.70
N SER A 130 1.07 -8.36 0.62
CA SER A 130 0.08 -9.11 1.41
C SER A 130 -1.37 -8.78 1.02
N ILE A 131 -1.66 -7.51 0.75
CA ILE A 131 -3.00 -7.06 0.31
C ILE A 131 -3.26 -7.49 -1.15
N ILE A 132 -2.25 -7.42 -2.01
CA ILE A 132 -2.34 -7.93 -3.38
C ILE A 132 -2.62 -9.45 -3.37
N LEU A 133 -1.92 -10.21 -2.51
CA LEU A 133 -2.17 -11.63 -2.34
C LEU A 133 -3.61 -11.90 -1.85
N LEU A 134 -4.14 -11.05 -0.97
CA LEU A 134 -5.54 -11.13 -0.54
C LEU A 134 -6.51 -10.93 -1.72
N ALA A 135 -6.20 -9.98 -2.62
CA ALA A 135 -7.02 -9.71 -3.79
C ALA A 135 -6.99 -10.87 -4.81
N ILE A 136 -5.81 -11.48 -4.99
CA ILE A 136 -5.64 -12.64 -5.88
C ILE A 136 -6.37 -13.87 -5.34
N SER A 137 -6.29 -14.10 -4.02
CA SER A 137 -6.84 -15.31 -3.40
C SER A 137 -8.34 -15.29 -3.15
N ASN A 138 -8.91 -14.11 -2.89
CA ASN A 138 -10.33 -13.99 -2.57
C ASN A 138 -11.16 -13.43 -3.73
N ASP A 139 -10.85 -12.28 -4.18
CA ASP A 139 -11.40 -11.54 -5.31
C ASP A 139 -11.07 -10.04 -5.12
N LEU A 140 -10.88 -9.31 -6.21
CA LEU A 140 -10.58 -7.89 -6.19
C LEU A 140 -11.67 -7.09 -5.48
N ARG A 141 -12.94 -7.40 -5.76
CA ARG A 141 -14.10 -6.74 -5.15
C ARG A 141 -14.15 -6.88 -3.62
N SER A 142 -13.87 -8.06 -3.10
CA SER A 142 -13.80 -8.32 -1.66
C SER A 142 -12.70 -7.50 -1.00
N THR A 143 -11.56 -7.34 -1.67
CA THR A 143 -10.42 -6.56 -1.17
C THR A 143 -10.70 -5.07 -1.24
N LEU A 144 -11.34 -4.57 -2.30
CA LEU A 144 -11.77 -3.17 -2.41
C LEU A 144 -12.78 -2.75 -1.34
N ARG A 145 -13.62 -3.68 -0.85
CA ARG A 145 -14.51 -3.41 0.30
C ARG A 145 -13.74 -3.23 1.61
N ARG A 146 -12.58 -3.89 1.76
CA ARG A 146 -11.72 -3.78 2.94
C ARG A 146 -10.81 -2.56 2.87
N MET A 147 -10.24 -2.34 1.71
CA MET A 147 -9.34 -1.22 1.44
C MET A 147 -9.70 -0.60 0.09
N SER A 148 -10.48 0.47 0.14
CA SER A 148 -10.96 1.13 -1.08
C SER A 148 -9.82 1.88 -1.79
N GLU A 149 -9.99 2.09 -3.10
CA GLU A 149 -9.05 2.86 -3.91
C GLU A 149 -8.79 4.25 -3.32
N LYS A 150 -9.84 4.93 -2.85
CA LYS A 150 -9.73 6.26 -2.23
C LYS A 150 -8.85 6.24 -0.98
N VAL A 151 -9.01 5.20 -0.15
CA VAL A 151 -8.19 5.01 1.05
C VAL A 151 -6.73 4.80 0.65
N SER A 152 -6.44 3.96 -0.35
CA SER A 152 -5.08 3.75 -0.84
C SER A 152 -4.46 5.06 -1.37
N ALA A 153 -5.20 5.85 -2.15
CA ALA A 153 -4.72 7.14 -2.65
C ALA A 153 -4.43 8.14 -1.51
N ILE A 154 -5.32 8.23 -0.51
CA ILE A 154 -5.13 9.10 0.65
C ILE A 154 -3.91 8.63 1.46
N MET A 155 -3.76 7.33 1.70
CA MET A 155 -2.61 6.78 2.43
C MET A 155 -1.29 7.05 1.70
N ALA A 156 -1.27 6.92 0.36
CA ALA A 156 -0.11 7.24 -0.45
C ALA A 156 0.29 8.72 -0.31
N ALA A 157 -0.68 9.63 -0.44
CA ALA A 157 -0.45 11.06 -0.26
C ALA A 157 -0.02 11.40 1.17
N THR A 158 -0.63 10.77 2.17
CA THR A 158 -0.28 10.96 3.59
C THR A 158 1.15 10.50 3.87
N GLY A 159 1.60 9.38 3.29
CA GLY A 159 2.97 8.90 3.44
C GLY A 159 4.00 9.91 2.93
N VAL A 160 3.78 10.47 1.73
CA VAL A 160 4.63 11.54 1.17
C VAL A 160 4.57 12.79 2.05
N LEU A 161 3.38 13.16 2.53
CA LEU A 161 3.19 14.32 3.40
C LEU A 161 3.90 14.16 4.75
N ILE A 162 3.91 12.97 5.34
CA ILE A 162 4.66 12.69 6.57
C ILE A 162 6.14 12.96 6.34
N TYR A 163 6.70 12.47 5.23
CA TYR A 163 8.12 12.68 4.92
C TYR A 163 8.44 14.16 4.74
N ALA A 164 7.80 14.80 3.77
CA ALA A 164 8.02 16.21 3.46
C ALA A 164 7.64 17.13 4.64
N GLY A 165 6.58 16.81 5.36
CA GLY A 165 6.10 17.52 6.53
C GLY A 165 7.08 17.48 7.70
N THR A 166 7.75 16.35 7.93
CA THR A 166 8.81 16.26 8.96
C THR A 166 9.98 17.17 8.62
N GLY A 167 10.42 17.18 7.34
CA GLY A 167 11.47 18.08 6.89
C GLY A 167 11.06 19.55 7.00
N PHE A 168 9.83 19.87 6.63
CA PHE A 168 9.29 21.23 6.75
C PHE A 168 9.16 21.68 8.21
N LEU A 169 8.77 20.77 9.11
CA LEU A 169 8.71 21.05 10.54
C LEU A 169 10.10 21.40 11.12
N CYS A 170 11.15 20.71 10.68
CA CYS A 170 12.53 21.06 11.07
C CYS A 170 12.89 22.50 10.64
N LEU A 171 12.49 22.93 9.42
CA LEU A 171 12.68 24.30 8.95
C LEU A 171 11.93 25.33 9.82
N LEU A 172 10.68 25.05 10.21
CA LEU A 172 9.90 25.93 11.08
C LEU A 172 10.52 26.08 12.48
N LEU A 173 11.26 25.08 12.93
CA LEU A 173 12.02 25.13 14.19
C LEU A 173 13.38 25.84 14.04
N GLY A 174 13.68 26.41 12.87
CA GLY A 174 14.89 27.18 12.61
C GLY A 174 16.14 26.35 12.29
N ALA A 175 15.97 25.04 11.99
CA ALA A 175 17.04 24.15 11.61
C ALA A 175 17.06 23.88 10.09
N ALA A 176 18.01 23.06 9.61
CA ALA A 176 18.03 22.64 8.21
C ALA A 176 16.89 21.64 7.92
N PHE A 177 16.52 21.50 6.64
CA PHE A 177 15.52 20.53 6.21
C PHE A 177 16.02 19.11 6.54
N LEU A 178 15.17 18.33 7.23
CA LEU A 178 15.48 17.00 7.75
C LEU A 178 16.57 16.96 8.85
N ASP A 179 16.85 18.06 9.51
CA ASP A 179 17.65 18.05 10.73
C ASP A 179 16.76 17.63 11.91
N TYR A 180 16.66 16.33 12.11
CA TYR A 180 15.77 15.75 13.13
C TYR A 180 16.12 16.10 14.57
N LYS A 181 17.34 16.65 14.84
CA LYS A 181 17.74 17.14 16.15
C LYS A 181 16.84 18.28 16.62
N ALA A 182 16.32 19.07 15.66
CA ALA A 182 15.40 20.16 15.93
C ALA A 182 14.04 19.69 16.49
N LEU A 183 13.70 18.42 16.40
CA LEU A 183 12.45 17.87 16.93
C LEU A 183 12.51 17.63 18.46
N GLU A 184 13.65 17.82 19.11
CA GLU A 184 13.83 17.63 20.54
C GLU A 184 12.78 18.35 21.41
N PRO A 185 12.44 19.65 21.18
CA PRO A 185 11.43 20.34 21.98
C PRO A 185 10.03 19.73 21.90
N ILE A 186 9.71 19.08 20.77
CA ILE A 186 8.41 18.42 20.54
C ILE A 186 8.41 17.02 21.15
N LEU A 187 9.47 16.24 20.91
CA LEU A 187 9.55 14.83 21.32
C LEU A 187 9.99 14.65 22.76
N ARG A 188 10.63 15.65 23.36
CA ARG A 188 11.10 15.68 24.78
C ARG A 188 11.90 14.44 25.17
N SER A 189 12.64 13.86 24.25
CA SER A 189 13.36 12.59 24.44
C SER A 189 14.88 12.74 24.48
N GLY A 190 15.39 13.98 24.45
CA GLY A 190 16.81 14.28 24.29
C GLY A 190 17.22 14.28 22.81
N VAL A 191 18.24 15.08 22.47
CA VAL A 191 18.65 15.37 21.07
C VAL A 191 18.93 14.09 20.26
N ILE A 192 19.63 13.11 20.82
CA ILE A 192 20.01 11.87 20.13
C ILE A 192 18.77 10.99 19.85
N MET A 193 17.89 10.86 20.85
CA MET A 193 16.65 10.07 20.68
C MET A 193 15.64 10.79 19.79
N ALA A 194 15.57 12.12 19.81
CA ALA A 194 14.74 12.91 18.91
C ALA A 194 15.16 12.69 17.45
N HIS A 195 16.45 12.60 17.18
CA HIS A 195 17.00 12.28 15.87
C HIS A 195 16.56 10.88 15.40
N SER A 196 16.73 9.88 16.26
CA SER A 196 16.30 8.50 15.97
C SER A 196 14.79 8.40 15.72
N HIS A 197 13.97 9.07 16.54
CA HIS A 197 12.51 9.09 16.34
C HIS A 197 12.12 9.81 15.05
N GLY A 198 12.83 10.89 14.66
CA GLY A 198 12.61 11.58 13.39
C GLY A 198 12.84 10.65 12.19
N ILE A 199 13.92 9.87 12.21
CA ILE A 199 14.19 8.83 11.20
C ILE A 199 13.07 7.80 11.17
N LEU A 200 12.57 7.32 12.31
CA LEU A 200 11.47 6.38 12.37
C LEU A 200 10.18 6.94 11.75
N ILE A 201 9.86 8.20 12.02
CA ILE A 201 8.67 8.86 11.47
C ILE A 201 8.72 8.89 9.94
N VAL A 202 9.86 9.26 9.35
CA VAL A 202 9.98 9.30 7.89
C VAL A 202 9.99 7.89 7.29
N GLU A 203 10.56 6.89 7.95
CA GLU A 203 10.49 5.49 7.53
C GLU A 203 9.05 4.95 7.51
N ILE A 204 8.24 5.29 8.51
CA ILE A 204 6.81 4.96 8.53
C ILE A 204 6.10 5.65 7.35
N GLY A 205 6.42 6.91 7.08
CA GLY A 205 5.90 7.64 5.93
C GLY A 205 6.20 6.96 4.60
N VAL A 206 7.45 6.53 4.40
CA VAL A 206 7.87 5.77 3.21
C VAL A 206 7.10 4.46 3.11
N GLY A 207 7.04 3.68 4.20
CA GLY A 207 6.33 2.40 4.23
C GLY A 207 4.85 2.54 3.85
N LEU A 208 4.19 3.56 4.39
CA LEU A 208 2.80 3.86 4.08
C LEU A 208 2.60 4.24 2.61
N ALA A 209 3.47 5.10 2.07
CA ALA A 209 3.40 5.53 0.67
C ALA A 209 3.62 4.35 -0.28
N VAL A 210 4.67 3.57 -0.08
CA VAL A 210 5.02 2.43 -0.94
C VAL A 210 3.92 1.37 -0.92
N MET A 211 3.47 0.95 0.27
CA MET A 211 2.36 0.00 0.41
C MET A 211 1.13 0.47 -0.37
N ALA A 212 0.72 1.70 -0.13
CA ALA A 212 -0.51 2.25 -0.69
C ALA A 212 -0.43 2.40 -2.22
N VAL A 213 0.71 2.84 -2.76
CA VAL A 213 0.91 2.96 -4.21
C VAL A 213 0.92 1.59 -4.88
N MET A 214 1.58 0.58 -4.31
CA MET A 214 1.56 -0.78 -4.86
C MET A 214 0.13 -1.34 -4.96
N ILE A 215 -0.67 -1.17 -3.90
CA ILE A 215 -2.06 -1.60 -3.88
C ILE A 215 -2.87 -0.84 -4.92
N TRP A 216 -2.69 0.48 -4.99
CA TRP A 216 -3.39 1.34 -5.93
C TRP A 216 -3.06 1.00 -7.39
N LEU A 217 -1.79 0.76 -7.71
CA LEU A 217 -1.35 0.27 -9.03
C LEU A 217 -2.00 -1.07 -9.36
N TYR A 218 -1.97 -2.02 -8.43
CA TYR A 218 -2.59 -3.33 -8.65
C TYR A 218 -4.08 -3.21 -8.95
N TYR A 219 -4.83 -2.41 -8.20
CA TYR A 219 -6.25 -2.20 -8.43
C TYR A 219 -6.53 -1.63 -9.83
N ASN A 220 -5.77 -0.64 -10.25
CA ASN A 220 -5.95 -0.03 -11.57
C ASN A 220 -5.57 -0.96 -12.71
N ILE A 221 -4.48 -1.71 -12.58
CA ILE A 221 -4.03 -2.66 -13.60
C ILE A 221 -5.01 -3.84 -13.71
N SER A 222 -5.41 -4.44 -12.60
CA SER A 222 -6.28 -5.63 -12.59
C SER A 222 -7.71 -5.33 -13.05
N SER A 223 -8.20 -4.11 -12.79
CA SER A 223 -9.53 -3.67 -13.23
C SER A 223 -9.52 -2.94 -14.58
N ALA A 224 -8.36 -2.75 -15.20
CA ALA A 224 -8.19 -1.88 -16.37
C ALA A 224 -8.80 -0.48 -16.16
N GLY A 225 -8.72 0.05 -14.94
CA GLY A 225 -9.27 1.34 -14.54
C GLY A 225 -10.79 1.42 -14.36
N LYS A 226 -11.50 0.28 -14.33
CA LYS A 226 -12.98 0.20 -14.33
C LYS A 226 -13.52 -0.38 -13.03
N HIS A 227 -13.32 0.30 -11.92
CA HIS A 227 -13.75 -0.20 -10.60
C HIS A 227 -15.28 -0.34 -10.45
N ASP A 228 -16.06 0.41 -11.23
CA ASP A 228 -17.53 0.43 -11.11
C ASP A 228 -18.23 -0.63 -11.96
N GLU A 229 -17.58 -1.10 -13.04
CA GLU A 229 -18.20 -1.98 -14.06
C GLU A 229 -17.55 -3.38 -14.16
N GLY A 230 -16.33 -3.57 -13.69
CA GLY A 230 -15.57 -4.84 -13.80
C GLY A 230 -15.42 -5.60 -12.50
N LEU A 231 -15.98 -5.07 -11.47
CA LEU A 231 -15.83 -5.58 -10.11
C LEU A 231 -17.11 -6.21 -9.60
#